data_2baf8deff691ca1b2fe14887e6f523ab
#
_entry.id   2baf8deff691ca1b2fe14887e6f523ab
#
_cell.length_a   1.000
_cell.length_b   1.000
_cell.length_c   1.000
_cell.angle_alpha   90.00
_cell.angle_beta   90.00
_cell.angle_gamma   90.00
#
_symmetry.space_group_name_H-M   'P 1'
#
loop_
_entity.id
_entity.type
_entity.pdbx_description
1 polymer ?
#
loop_
_entity_poly.entity_id
_entity_poly.type
_entity_poly.pdbx_seq_one_letter_code
_entity_poly.pdbx_strand_id
1 'polypeptide(L)'
;MLDTTTFIGLDVHARSIKAVSLDVMTGEVRAATFGYDAGAVAEWVRSVDPRARCVYESGVTGFDLQKRLSGLGVDCVVGAVSKMIKPSADRRRKSDRNDAEFLARMLSVGNVVEVWVPDDECEAARDLARALEDARDDLSRSKQRLSKFLLRHGLAFDERTPTGRRKGNWTRAHWSWIESIRFAEGADNDVLA
;
A
#
# COMPACT_ATOMS: atom_id res chain seq x y z
N MET A 1 5.01 24.06 -20.88
CA MET A 1 4.57 23.26 -22.04
C MET A 1 5.32 21.95 -21.97
N LEU A 2 4.64 20.80 -21.97
CA LEU A 2 5.32 19.52 -21.95
C LEU A 2 6.04 19.35 -23.29
N ASP A 3 7.33 19.04 -23.25
CA ASP A 3 8.22 18.99 -24.44
C ASP A 3 8.20 17.59 -25.10
N THR A 4 7.17 16.77 -24.76
CA THR A 4 6.99 15.41 -25.28
C THR A 4 5.57 15.19 -25.81
N THR A 5 5.48 14.32 -26.83
CA THR A 5 4.20 13.81 -27.38
C THR A 5 3.93 12.37 -26.96
N THR A 6 4.89 11.72 -26.29
CA THR A 6 4.82 10.31 -25.91
C THR A 6 4.61 10.15 -24.41
N PHE A 7 3.52 9.51 -24.04
CA PHE A 7 3.14 9.24 -22.65
C PHE A 7 3.06 7.75 -22.40
N ILE A 8 3.60 7.30 -21.28
CA ILE A 8 3.71 5.88 -20.94
C ILE A 8 3.05 5.61 -19.60
N GLY A 9 2.09 4.71 -19.60
CA GLY A 9 1.52 4.15 -18.38
C GLY A 9 2.19 2.83 -18.03
N LEU A 10 2.48 2.64 -16.74
CA LEU A 10 3.05 1.41 -16.22
C LEU A 10 2.08 0.82 -15.20
N ASP A 11 1.63 -0.40 -15.43
CA ASP A 11 0.91 -1.20 -14.45
C ASP A 11 1.92 -2.11 -13.73
N VAL A 12 2.17 -1.81 -12.46
CA VAL A 12 3.28 -2.34 -11.68
C VAL A 12 2.80 -3.38 -10.68
N HIS A 13 3.26 -4.60 -10.83
CA HIS A 13 3.06 -5.71 -9.90
C HIS A 13 4.38 -6.18 -9.29
N ALA A 14 4.31 -6.98 -8.24
CA ALA A 14 5.50 -7.45 -7.52
C ALA A 14 6.54 -8.19 -8.39
N ARG A 15 6.13 -8.78 -9.52
CA ARG A 15 6.99 -9.61 -10.38
C ARG A 15 6.95 -9.20 -11.86
N SER A 16 6.12 -8.26 -12.22
CA SER A 16 5.95 -7.86 -13.62
C SER A 16 5.54 -6.41 -13.73
N ILE A 17 5.94 -5.78 -14.83
CA ILE A 17 5.55 -4.44 -15.21
C ILE A 17 4.99 -4.51 -16.61
N LYS A 18 3.75 -4.05 -16.81
CA LYS A 18 3.17 -3.85 -18.13
C LYS A 18 3.25 -2.38 -18.47
N ALA A 19 3.85 -2.08 -19.61
CA ALA A 19 4.01 -0.74 -20.12
C ALA A 19 3.17 -0.56 -21.39
N VAL A 20 2.49 0.57 -21.48
CA VAL A 20 1.80 1.01 -22.70
C VAL A 20 2.22 2.45 -23.00
N SER A 21 2.76 2.68 -24.20
CA SER A 21 3.04 4.01 -24.71
C SER A 21 1.91 4.49 -25.63
N LEU A 22 1.63 5.78 -25.56
CA LEU A 22 0.72 6.50 -26.44
C LEU A 22 1.43 7.74 -26.98
N ASP A 23 1.61 7.80 -28.30
CA ASP A 23 2.00 9.05 -28.97
C ASP A 23 0.72 9.80 -29.38
N VAL A 24 0.52 11.01 -28.81
CA VAL A 24 -0.70 11.79 -29.04
C VAL A 24 -0.76 12.46 -30.39
N MET A 25 0.36 12.58 -31.11
CA MET A 25 0.43 13.17 -32.44
C MET A 25 0.09 12.17 -33.53
N THR A 26 0.60 10.94 -33.40
CA THR A 26 0.38 9.87 -34.39
C THR A 26 -0.75 8.94 -34.02
N GLY A 27 -1.14 8.88 -32.74
CA GLY A 27 -2.08 7.91 -32.19
C GLY A 27 -1.48 6.51 -32.03
N GLU A 28 -0.15 6.35 -32.24
CA GLU A 28 0.51 5.06 -32.12
C GLU A 28 0.49 4.58 -30.67
N VAL A 29 0.13 3.30 -30.49
CA VAL A 29 0.13 2.63 -29.20
C VAL A 29 1.04 1.41 -29.27
N ARG A 30 2.06 1.36 -28.40
CA ARG A 30 2.94 0.20 -28.24
C ARG A 30 2.77 -0.36 -26.84
N ALA A 31 2.94 -1.67 -26.68
CA ALA A 31 2.87 -2.35 -25.39
C ALA A 31 4.06 -3.30 -25.22
N ALA A 32 4.53 -3.40 -23.99
CA ALA A 32 5.57 -4.34 -23.59
C ALA A 32 5.29 -4.89 -22.19
N THR A 33 5.90 -6.03 -21.88
CA THR A 33 5.81 -6.64 -20.54
C THR A 33 7.21 -7.03 -20.10
N PHE A 34 7.54 -6.69 -18.87
CA PHE A 34 8.84 -6.92 -18.25
C PHE A 34 8.66 -7.70 -16.95
N GLY A 35 9.72 -8.36 -16.47
CA GLY A 35 9.88 -8.62 -15.05
C GLY A 35 9.96 -7.31 -14.26
N TYR A 36 10.10 -7.38 -12.92
CA TYR A 36 10.35 -6.18 -12.13
C TYR A 36 11.81 -5.72 -12.34
N ASP A 37 12.07 -5.06 -13.48
CA ASP A 37 13.39 -4.61 -13.92
C ASP A 37 13.31 -3.19 -14.48
N ALA A 38 13.76 -2.23 -13.67
CA ALA A 38 13.77 -0.82 -14.04
C ALA A 38 14.71 -0.52 -15.21
N GLY A 39 15.81 -1.29 -15.36
CA GLY A 39 16.76 -1.15 -16.48
C GLY A 39 16.10 -1.48 -17.81
N ALA A 40 15.46 -2.66 -17.89
CA ALA A 40 14.72 -3.09 -19.09
C ALA A 40 13.58 -2.12 -19.46
N VAL A 41 12.84 -1.61 -18.45
CA VAL A 41 11.82 -0.58 -18.68
C VAL A 41 12.45 0.70 -19.24
N ALA A 42 13.55 1.19 -18.65
CA ALA A 42 14.21 2.41 -19.09
C ALA A 42 14.77 2.29 -20.52
N GLU A 43 15.34 1.15 -20.88
CA GLU A 43 15.80 0.87 -22.25
C GLU A 43 14.65 0.91 -23.25
N TRP A 44 13.53 0.27 -22.90
CA TRP A 44 12.36 0.29 -23.78
C TRP A 44 11.78 1.70 -23.90
N VAL A 45 11.65 2.46 -22.82
CA VAL A 45 11.19 3.85 -22.85
C VAL A 45 12.03 4.68 -23.81
N ARG A 46 13.37 4.60 -23.72
CA ARG A 46 14.28 5.32 -24.63
C ARG A 46 14.15 4.87 -26.07
N SER A 47 13.85 3.58 -26.31
CA SER A 47 13.64 3.05 -27.66
C SER A 47 12.35 3.54 -28.31
N VAL A 48 11.35 3.90 -27.49
CA VAL A 48 10.08 4.47 -27.94
C VAL A 48 10.24 5.98 -28.18
N ASP A 49 10.61 6.72 -27.13
CA ASP A 49 10.96 8.15 -27.20
C ASP A 49 11.81 8.50 -25.98
N PRO A 50 13.06 8.97 -26.17
CA PRO A 50 13.92 9.38 -25.04
C PRO A 50 13.34 10.50 -24.16
N ARG A 51 12.35 11.25 -24.66
CA ARG A 51 11.66 12.33 -23.95
C ARG A 51 10.30 11.90 -23.39
N ALA A 52 9.94 10.61 -23.52
CA ALA A 52 8.67 10.12 -23.02
C ALA A 52 8.52 10.37 -21.52
N ARG A 53 7.30 10.72 -21.11
CA ARG A 53 6.93 10.83 -19.70
C ARG A 53 6.17 9.61 -19.26
N CYS A 54 6.55 9.05 -18.12
CA CYS A 54 5.98 7.84 -17.56
C CYS A 54 5.13 8.12 -16.32
N VAL A 55 4.13 7.26 -16.07
CA VAL A 55 3.35 7.26 -14.83
C VAL A 55 3.00 5.84 -14.40
N TYR A 56 3.00 5.58 -13.11
CA TYR A 56 2.36 4.41 -12.52
C TYR A 56 1.52 4.79 -11.28
N GLU A 57 0.64 3.87 -10.87
CA GLU A 57 -0.25 4.10 -9.73
C GLU A 57 0.49 3.98 -8.39
N SER A 58 0.24 4.92 -7.48
CA SER A 58 0.66 4.79 -6.08
C SER A 58 -0.04 3.57 -5.45
N GLY A 59 0.72 2.62 -4.95
CA GLY A 59 0.20 1.38 -4.40
C GLY A 59 1.20 0.68 -3.49
N VAL A 60 0.98 -0.62 -3.28
CA VAL A 60 1.80 -1.46 -2.40
C VAL A 60 3.26 -1.62 -2.85
N THR A 61 3.57 -1.32 -4.11
CA THR A 61 4.94 -1.38 -4.66
C THR A 61 5.79 -0.16 -4.29
N GLY A 62 5.20 0.85 -3.62
CA GLY A 62 5.93 2.02 -3.14
C GLY A 62 6.54 2.87 -4.24
N PHE A 63 7.70 3.45 -3.96
CA PHE A 63 8.38 4.43 -4.81
C PHE A 63 9.68 3.91 -5.44
N ASP A 64 10.11 2.67 -5.16
CA ASP A 64 11.38 2.10 -5.63
C ASP A 64 11.53 2.20 -7.16
N LEU A 65 10.51 1.81 -7.91
CA LEU A 65 10.56 1.88 -9.39
C LEU A 65 10.75 3.31 -9.89
N GLN A 66 10.05 4.29 -9.31
CA GLN A 66 10.18 5.69 -9.69
C GLN A 66 11.60 6.21 -9.43
N LYS A 67 12.15 5.92 -8.24
CA LYS A 67 13.52 6.33 -7.87
C LYS A 67 14.56 5.73 -8.83
N ARG A 68 14.42 4.45 -9.16
CA ARG A 68 15.31 3.76 -10.12
C ARG A 68 15.18 4.33 -11.52
N LEU A 69 13.97 4.53 -12.02
CA LEU A 69 13.75 5.10 -13.36
C LEU A 69 14.28 6.53 -13.45
N SER A 70 14.05 7.36 -12.43
CA SER A 70 14.62 8.70 -12.37
C SER A 70 16.15 8.69 -12.31
N GLY A 71 16.75 7.76 -11.54
CA GLY A 71 18.21 7.56 -11.53
C GLY A 71 18.78 7.12 -12.87
N LEU A 72 17.97 6.48 -13.71
CA LEU A 72 18.31 6.13 -15.09
C LEU A 72 17.95 7.23 -16.11
N GLY A 73 17.50 8.41 -15.66
CA GLY A 73 17.18 9.55 -16.52
C GLY A 73 15.82 9.47 -17.22
N VAL A 74 14.90 8.61 -16.75
CA VAL A 74 13.52 8.53 -17.25
C VAL A 74 12.63 9.48 -16.43
N ASP A 75 11.87 10.36 -17.08
CA ASP A 75 10.84 11.16 -16.43
C ASP A 75 9.67 10.27 -16.04
N CYS A 76 9.60 9.91 -14.76
CA CYS A 76 8.58 9.04 -14.23
C CYS A 76 7.93 9.66 -12.98
N VAL A 77 6.61 9.74 -12.99
CA VAL A 77 5.81 10.23 -11.86
C VAL A 77 4.96 9.12 -11.26
N VAL A 78 4.58 9.29 -10.00
CA VAL A 78 3.64 8.40 -9.31
C VAL A 78 2.29 9.11 -9.24
N GLY A 79 1.23 8.47 -9.73
CA GLY A 79 -0.09 9.05 -9.82
C GLY A 79 -1.06 8.54 -8.74
N ALA A 80 -1.86 9.44 -8.16
CA ALA A 80 -2.96 9.10 -7.25
C ALA A 80 -4.22 8.72 -8.05
N VAL A 81 -4.34 7.47 -8.48
CA VAL A 81 -5.46 7.00 -9.33
C VAL A 81 -6.82 7.16 -8.66
N SER A 82 -6.91 7.09 -7.34
CA SER A 82 -8.16 7.33 -6.60
C SER A 82 -8.75 8.72 -6.82
N LYS A 83 -7.93 9.67 -7.27
CA LYS A 83 -8.34 11.04 -7.60
C LYS A 83 -8.58 11.27 -9.10
N MET A 84 -8.34 10.24 -9.94
CA MET A 84 -8.57 10.30 -11.37
C MET A 84 -10.00 9.85 -11.70
N ILE A 85 -10.64 10.51 -12.65
CA ILE A 85 -12.00 10.17 -13.09
C ILE A 85 -11.89 8.98 -14.05
N LYS A 86 -12.23 7.78 -13.59
CA LYS A 86 -12.35 6.59 -14.47
C LYS A 86 -13.73 6.60 -15.14
N PRO A 87 -13.81 6.58 -16.49
CA PRO A 87 -15.05 6.38 -17.20
C PRO A 87 -15.71 5.06 -16.79
N SER A 88 -17.05 5.06 -16.64
CA SER A 88 -17.80 3.88 -16.18
C SER A 88 -17.70 2.66 -17.12
N ALA A 89 -17.41 2.88 -18.39
CA ALA A 89 -17.20 1.82 -19.40
C ALA A 89 -15.94 1.00 -19.15
N ASP A 90 -14.87 1.61 -18.63
CA ASP A 90 -13.58 0.95 -18.40
C ASP A 90 -13.57 0.06 -17.15
N ARG A 91 -14.54 0.24 -16.24
CA ARG A 91 -14.68 -0.58 -15.03
C ARG A 91 -15.02 -2.04 -15.32
N ARG A 92 -15.61 -2.36 -16.50
CA ARG A 92 -16.06 -3.72 -16.85
C ARG A 92 -15.02 -4.58 -17.57
N ARG A 93 -13.92 -3.98 -18.07
CA ARG A 93 -12.85 -4.69 -18.81
C ARG A 93 -11.51 -4.49 -18.11
N LYS A 94 -11.41 -5.00 -16.88
CA LYS A 94 -10.15 -4.93 -16.13
C LYS A 94 -9.12 -5.87 -16.77
N SER A 95 -8.03 -5.31 -17.30
CA SER A 95 -6.80 -6.02 -17.66
C SER A 95 -5.63 -5.08 -17.43
N ASP A 96 -4.49 -5.63 -17.02
CA ASP A 96 -3.27 -4.87 -16.73
C ASP A 96 -2.83 -3.97 -17.91
N ARG A 97 -3.10 -4.42 -19.16
CA ARG A 97 -2.84 -3.60 -20.36
C ARG A 97 -3.77 -2.38 -20.41
N ASN A 98 -5.05 -2.56 -20.11
CA ASN A 98 -6.03 -1.46 -20.12
C ASN A 98 -5.74 -0.47 -18.98
N ASP A 99 -5.28 -0.96 -17.83
CA ASP A 99 -4.91 -0.09 -16.71
C ASP A 99 -3.66 0.74 -17.05
N ALA A 100 -2.64 0.16 -17.69
CA ALA A 100 -1.48 0.89 -18.18
C ALA A 100 -1.86 1.90 -19.29
N GLU A 101 -2.71 1.52 -20.25
CA GLU A 101 -3.18 2.43 -21.30
C GLU A 101 -4.00 3.58 -20.73
N PHE A 102 -4.86 3.31 -19.76
CA PHE A 102 -5.61 4.35 -19.05
C PHE A 102 -4.67 5.37 -18.40
N LEU A 103 -3.61 4.91 -17.72
CA LEU A 103 -2.62 5.80 -17.11
C LEU A 103 -1.90 6.68 -18.14
N ALA A 104 -1.49 6.11 -19.27
CA ALA A 104 -0.88 6.87 -20.36
C ALA A 104 -1.81 7.97 -20.89
N ARG A 105 -3.10 7.66 -21.10
CA ARG A 105 -4.14 8.62 -21.51
C ARG A 105 -4.36 9.72 -20.48
N MET A 106 -4.44 9.38 -19.18
CA MET A 106 -4.61 10.37 -18.13
C MET A 106 -3.42 11.31 -18.03
N LEU A 107 -2.21 10.78 -18.17
CA LEU A 107 -1.00 11.60 -18.20
C LEU A 107 -0.98 12.56 -19.39
N SER A 108 -1.37 12.09 -20.58
CA SER A 108 -1.36 12.88 -21.82
C SER A 108 -2.31 14.09 -21.80
N VAL A 109 -3.42 13.99 -21.05
CA VAL A 109 -4.39 15.09 -20.89
C VAL A 109 -4.16 15.90 -19.61
N GLY A 110 -3.05 15.66 -18.89
CA GLY A 110 -2.76 16.37 -17.64
C GLY A 110 -3.70 16.04 -16.47
N ASN A 111 -4.42 14.92 -16.52
CA ASN A 111 -5.38 14.51 -15.50
C ASN A 111 -4.76 13.48 -14.52
N VAL A 112 -3.48 13.63 -14.21
CA VAL A 112 -2.78 12.87 -13.18
C VAL A 112 -2.49 13.78 -12.00
N VAL A 113 -2.98 13.40 -10.82
CA VAL A 113 -2.56 14.04 -9.56
C VAL A 113 -1.27 13.35 -9.13
N GLU A 114 -0.16 14.05 -9.27
CA GLU A 114 1.16 13.52 -8.90
C GLU A 114 1.29 13.40 -7.39
N VAL A 115 1.82 12.27 -6.96
CA VAL A 115 2.16 12.01 -5.56
C VAL A 115 3.60 12.46 -5.32
N TRP A 116 3.83 13.20 -4.27
CA TRP A 116 5.19 13.53 -3.84
C TRP A 116 5.94 12.26 -3.44
N VAL A 117 7.09 12.04 -4.07
CA VAL A 117 7.98 10.91 -3.77
C VAL A 117 8.90 11.32 -2.62
N PRO A 118 8.84 10.63 -1.48
CA PRO A 118 9.70 10.93 -0.34
C PRO A 118 11.15 10.51 -0.62
N ASP A 119 12.09 11.18 0.03
CA ASP A 119 13.44 10.68 0.14
C ASP A 119 13.49 9.40 1.02
N ASP A 120 14.65 8.75 1.04
CA ASP A 120 14.79 7.45 1.73
C ASP A 120 14.63 7.60 3.25
N GLU A 121 15.03 8.73 3.84
CA GLU A 121 14.86 8.99 5.27
C GLU A 121 13.40 9.18 5.64
N CYS A 122 12.65 9.96 4.88
CA CYS A 122 11.21 10.14 5.05
C CYS A 122 10.43 8.84 4.83
N GLU A 123 10.84 8.02 3.85
CA GLU A 123 10.21 6.73 3.59
C GLU A 123 10.43 5.76 4.75
N ALA A 124 11.67 5.64 5.24
CA ALA A 124 12.00 4.82 6.41
C ALA A 124 11.25 5.27 7.68
N ALA A 125 11.15 6.58 7.91
CA ALA A 125 10.38 7.11 9.04
C ALA A 125 8.88 6.77 8.95
N ARG A 126 8.30 6.83 7.75
CA ARG A 126 6.90 6.44 7.50
C ARG A 126 6.67 4.95 7.73
N ASP A 127 7.59 4.10 7.27
CA ASP A 127 7.47 2.65 7.44
C ASP A 127 7.59 2.27 8.92
N LEU A 128 8.49 2.90 9.67
CA LEU A 128 8.58 2.72 11.12
C LEU A 128 7.29 3.16 11.83
N ALA A 129 6.71 4.31 11.46
CA ALA A 129 5.45 4.78 12.02
C ALA A 129 4.31 3.82 11.74
N ARG A 130 4.17 3.33 10.50
CA ARG A 130 3.17 2.32 10.12
C ARG A 130 3.33 1.02 10.89
N ALA A 131 4.55 0.50 10.97
CA ALA A 131 4.84 -0.72 11.74
C ALA A 131 4.47 -0.58 13.22
N LEU A 132 4.69 0.61 13.81
CA LEU A 132 4.30 0.90 15.19
C LEU A 132 2.76 0.95 15.34
N GLU A 133 2.05 1.56 14.39
CA GLU A 133 0.58 1.60 14.38
C GLU A 133 0.00 0.19 14.23
N ASP A 134 0.50 -0.61 13.30
CA ASP A 134 0.08 -1.99 13.09
C ASP A 134 0.29 -2.85 14.35
N ALA A 135 1.43 -2.73 15.02
CA ALA A 135 1.72 -3.43 16.27
C ALA A 135 0.76 -3.02 17.41
N ARG A 136 0.42 -1.73 17.51
CA ARG A 136 -0.56 -1.22 18.49
C ARG A 136 -1.96 -1.76 18.20
N ASP A 137 -2.35 -1.80 16.95
CA ASP A 137 -3.63 -2.34 16.50
C ASP A 137 -3.73 -3.83 16.78
N ASP A 138 -2.68 -4.59 16.50
CA ASP A 138 -2.63 -6.03 16.78
C ASP A 138 -2.71 -6.32 18.27
N LEU A 139 -1.99 -5.56 19.09
CA LEU A 139 -2.09 -5.63 20.55
C LEU A 139 -3.51 -5.33 21.03
N SER A 140 -4.14 -4.30 20.48
CA SER A 140 -5.52 -3.92 20.82
C SER A 140 -6.51 -5.03 20.46
N ARG A 141 -6.39 -5.60 19.25
CA ARG A 141 -7.21 -6.74 18.80
C ARG A 141 -7.00 -7.98 19.68
N SER A 142 -5.75 -8.26 20.07
CA SER A 142 -5.42 -9.39 20.96
C SER A 142 -6.04 -9.21 22.34
N LYS A 143 -5.93 -8.01 22.91
CA LYS A 143 -6.60 -7.65 24.17
C LYS A 143 -8.12 -7.81 24.10
N GLN A 144 -8.75 -7.39 23.01
CA GLN A 144 -10.19 -7.55 22.81
C GLN A 144 -10.59 -9.03 22.69
N ARG A 145 -9.81 -9.84 21.95
CA ARG A 145 -10.06 -11.29 21.83
C ARG A 145 -10.01 -11.97 23.17
N LEU A 146 -8.96 -11.68 23.95
CA LEU A 146 -8.81 -12.25 25.30
C LEU A 146 -9.94 -11.80 26.24
N SER A 147 -10.30 -10.51 26.25
CA SER A 147 -11.43 -10.04 27.06
C SER A 147 -12.74 -10.74 26.71
N LYS A 148 -13.03 -10.93 25.41
CA LYS A 148 -14.23 -11.63 24.95
C LYS A 148 -14.20 -13.13 25.28
N PHE A 149 -13.03 -13.76 25.26
CA PHE A 149 -12.83 -15.13 25.69
C PHE A 149 -13.20 -15.27 27.17
N LEU A 150 -12.61 -14.46 28.04
CA LEU A 150 -12.91 -14.48 29.50
C LEU A 150 -14.40 -14.22 29.80
N LEU A 151 -15.00 -13.26 29.10
CA LEU A 151 -16.43 -12.96 29.26
C LEU A 151 -17.34 -14.14 28.89
N ARG A 152 -16.98 -14.91 27.84
CA ARG A 152 -17.74 -16.13 27.46
C ARG A 152 -17.70 -17.20 28.58
N HIS A 153 -16.66 -17.21 29.40
CA HIS A 153 -16.54 -18.07 30.58
C HIS A 153 -17.10 -17.44 31.85
N GLY A 154 -17.81 -16.32 31.73
CA GLY A 154 -18.41 -15.62 32.89
C GLY A 154 -17.39 -14.88 33.75
N LEU A 155 -16.17 -14.72 33.28
CA LEU A 155 -15.08 -14.08 34.02
C LEU A 155 -14.96 -12.59 33.63
N ALA A 156 -15.08 -11.73 34.67
CA ALA A 156 -14.90 -10.29 34.53
C ALA A 156 -14.01 -9.76 35.65
N PHE A 157 -13.00 -8.97 35.32
CA PHE A 157 -12.13 -8.33 36.29
C PHE A 157 -12.87 -7.19 37.01
N ASP A 158 -13.06 -7.28 38.33
CA ASP A 158 -13.74 -6.27 39.16
C ASP A 158 -12.95 -5.95 40.44
N GLU A 159 -11.62 -6.00 40.38
CA GLU A 159 -10.81 -5.60 41.54
C GLU A 159 -10.91 -4.09 41.79
N ARG A 160 -11.01 -3.71 43.08
CA ARG A 160 -11.19 -2.31 43.49
C ARG A 160 -10.00 -1.80 44.27
N THR A 161 -9.79 -0.49 44.21
CA THR A 161 -8.86 0.21 45.07
C THR A 161 -9.40 0.31 46.50
N PRO A 162 -8.57 0.60 47.53
CA PRO A 162 -9.05 0.86 48.87
C PRO A 162 -10.11 1.95 48.96
N THR A 163 -10.17 2.86 48.00
CA THR A 163 -11.18 3.93 47.89
C THR A 163 -12.45 3.50 47.13
N GLY A 164 -12.61 2.20 46.79
CA GLY A 164 -13.76 1.64 46.10
C GLY A 164 -13.80 1.82 44.60
N ARG A 165 -12.82 2.52 43.99
CA ARG A 165 -12.75 2.69 42.53
C ARG A 165 -12.30 1.40 41.84
N ARG A 166 -12.98 1.01 40.74
CA ARG A 166 -12.58 -0.13 39.91
C ARG A 166 -11.19 0.07 39.33
N LYS A 167 -10.31 -0.92 39.43
CA LYS A 167 -9.02 -0.92 38.76
C LYS A 167 -9.20 -1.11 37.25
N GLY A 168 -8.37 -0.46 36.47
CA GLY A 168 -8.42 -0.56 35.00
C GLY A 168 -7.94 -1.92 34.49
N ASN A 169 -8.45 -2.31 33.32
CA ASN A 169 -7.94 -3.46 32.59
C ASN A 169 -6.49 -3.19 32.11
N TRP A 170 -5.73 -4.26 31.87
CA TRP A 170 -4.34 -4.24 31.35
C TRP A 170 -3.34 -3.57 32.30
N THR A 171 -3.70 -3.42 33.58
CA THR A 171 -2.79 -3.07 34.65
C THR A 171 -2.10 -4.32 35.20
N ARG A 172 -1.07 -4.15 36.01
CA ARG A 172 -0.38 -5.27 36.68
C ARG A 172 -1.37 -6.16 37.46
N ALA A 173 -2.33 -5.55 38.17
CA ALA A 173 -3.36 -6.30 38.88
C ALA A 173 -4.25 -7.13 37.95
N HIS A 174 -4.64 -6.59 36.79
CA HIS A 174 -5.39 -7.35 35.78
C HIS A 174 -4.61 -8.53 35.23
N TRP A 175 -3.32 -8.33 34.93
CA TRP A 175 -2.45 -9.41 34.46
C TRP A 175 -2.30 -10.51 35.53
N SER A 176 -2.02 -10.14 36.78
CA SER A 176 -1.96 -11.12 37.89
C SER A 176 -3.27 -11.89 38.07
N TRP A 177 -4.41 -11.23 37.87
CA TRP A 177 -5.71 -11.88 37.88
C TRP A 177 -5.85 -12.86 36.70
N ILE A 178 -5.49 -12.51 35.48
CA ILE A 178 -5.51 -13.41 34.33
C ILE A 178 -4.61 -14.61 34.58
N GLU A 179 -3.40 -14.41 35.07
CA GLU A 179 -2.43 -15.47 35.38
C GLU A 179 -2.93 -16.43 36.47
N SER A 180 -3.86 -15.99 37.34
CA SER A 180 -4.46 -16.82 38.37
C SER A 180 -5.63 -17.69 37.89
N ILE A 181 -6.17 -17.44 36.69
CA ILE A 181 -7.31 -18.18 36.15
C ILE A 181 -6.87 -19.61 35.81
N ARG A 182 -7.72 -20.59 36.15
CA ARG A 182 -7.57 -21.98 35.75
C ARG A 182 -8.93 -22.49 35.28
N PHE A 183 -8.93 -23.07 34.11
CA PHE A 183 -10.10 -23.74 33.55
C PHE A 183 -10.04 -25.24 33.83
N ALA A 184 -11.19 -25.89 33.88
CA ALA A 184 -11.28 -27.33 34.00
C ALA A 184 -10.77 -28.04 32.73
N GLU A 185 -11.05 -27.46 31.58
CA GLU A 185 -10.61 -27.99 30.28
C GLU A 185 -9.21 -27.47 29.94
N GLY A 186 -8.32 -28.42 29.55
CA GLY A 186 -6.93 -28.10 29.21
C GLY A 186 -6.82 -27.11 28.03
N ALA A 187 -7.63 -27.29 27.01
CA ALA A 187 -7.61 -26.42 25.82
C ALA A 187 -7.91 -24.94 26.15
N ASP A 188 -8.74 -24.66 27.15
CA ASP A 188 -9.01 -23.27 27.57
C ASP A 188 -7.82 -22.66 28.32
N ASN A 189 -7.03 -23.46 29.03
CA ASN A 189 -5.80 -23.00 29.66
C ASN A 189 -4.73 -22.68 28.62
N ASP A 190 -4.68 -23.42 27.49
CA ASP A 190 -3.73 -23.18 26.38
C ASP A 190 -4.01 -21.83 25.68
N VAL A 191 -5.24 -21.33 25.75
CA VAL A 191 -5.59 -19.98 25.24
C VAL A 191 -4.99 -18.87 26.09
N LEU A 192 -4.70 -19.14 27.39
CA LEU A 192 -4.12 -18.16 28.32
C LEU A 192 -2.58 -18.20 28.36
N ALA A 193 -1.95 -19.26 27.88
CA ALA A 193 -0.51 -19.43 27.85
C ALA A 193 0.14 -18.64 26.71
#